data_1d934737bde0e4440728fbfe5ff1a33f
#
_entry.id   1d934737bde0e4440728fbfe5ff1a33f
#
_cell.length_a   1.000
_cell.length_b   1.000
_cell.length_c   1.000
_cell.angle_alpha   90.00
_cell.angle_beta   90.00
_cell.angle_gamma   90.00
#
_symmetry.space_group_name_H-M   'P 1'
#
loop_
_entity.id
_entity.type
_entity.pdbx_description
1 polymer ?
#
loop_
_entity_poly.entity_id
_entity_poly.type
_entity_poly.pdbx_seq_one_letter_code
_entity_poly.pdbx_strand_id
1 'polypeptide(L)'
;VDNDHLMIISPDEGAMGRAVYFSNILGVDMGMFYKRRDYSTVVNGKNPIVAHEFLGDDVKGKDVIIIDDMISSGESMLDVAKQLKERGAGRVFVCTTFGLFTDGLAKFDEYYEKGYISKVVTTNLNYRPQELLTRPYYQEADMSKFLASIIDALNHNVSISSVQSPTDKIHKLLEKYKNER
;
A
#
# COMPACT_ATOMS: atom_id res chain seq x y z
N VAL A 1 -15.68 -4.38 5.90
CA VAL A 1 -14.35 -4.92 6.17
C VAL A 1 -14.52 -6.13 7.06
N ASP A 2 -14.01 -7.25 6.62
CA ASP A 2 -13.99 -8.47 7.39
C ASP A 2 -12.67 -8.50 8.17
N ASN A 3 -12.76 -8.18 9.46
CA ASN A 3 -11.59 -8.00 10.31
C ASN A 3 -10.79 -9.30 10.49
N ASP A 4 -11.45 -10.45 10.35
CA ASP A 4 -10.80 -11.76 10.51
C ASP A 4 -10.02 -12.17 9.25
N HIS A 5 -10.36 -11.59 8.08
CA HIS A 5 -9.81 -11.97 6.79
C HIS A 5 -9.00 -10.85 6.11
N LEU A 6 -8.75 -9.73 6.77
CA LEU A 6 -7.96 -8.63 6.24
C LEU A 6 -6.80 -8.28 7.18
N MET A 7 -5.62 -8.03 6.61
CA MET A 7 -4.45 -7.56 7.36
C MET A 7 -3.75 -6.45 6.60
N ILE A 8 -3.26 -5.44 7.32
CA ILE A 8 -2.40 -4.38 6.78
C ILE A 8 -0.95 -4.82 6.87
N ILE A 9 -0.19 -4.61 5.82
CA ILE A 9 1.22 -4.99 5.75
C ILE A 9 2.10 -3.76 5.52
N SER A 10 3.08 -3.59 6.40
CA SER A 10 4.19 -2.67 6.18
C SER A 10 5.30 -3.38 5.41
N PRO A 11 5.72 -2.90 4.23
CA PRO A 11 6.79 -3.54 3.46
C PRO A 11 8.18 -3.38 4.09
N ASP A 12 8.35 -2.41 4.98
CA ASP A 12 9.57 -2.16 5.75
C ASP A 12 9.29 -1.27 6.98
N GLU A 13 10.34 -0.92 7.72
CA GLU A 13 10.21 -0.07 8.93
C GLU A 13 9.74 1.36 8.60
N GLY A 14 10.07 1.88 7.42
CA GLY A 14 9.73 3.24 6.99
C GLY A 14 8.22 3.45 6.80
N ALA A 15 7.52 2.41 6.39
CA ALA A 15 6.08 2.43 6.16
C ALA A 15 5.26 2.10 7.42
N MET A 16 5.89 1.70 8.53
CA MET A 16 5.20 1.19 9.74
C MET A 16 4.18 2.18 10.31
N GLY A 17 4.51 3.47 10.36
CA GLY A 17 3.57 4.49 10.87
C GLY A 17 2.27 4.57 10.08
N ARG A 18 2.33 4.41 8.74
CA ARG A 18 1.14 4.35 7.88
C ARG A 18 0.35 3.07 8.13
N ALA A 19 1.03 1.93 8.23
CA ALA A 19 0.38 0.65 8.47
C ALA A 19 -0.37 0.65 9.81
N VAL A 20 0.23 1.17 10.88
CA VAL A 20 -0.42 1.36 12.19
C VAL A 20 -1.65 2.26 12.08
N TYR A 21 -1.55 3.38 11.36
CA TYR A 21 -2.69 4.29 11.18
C TYR A 21 -3.88 3.58 10.50
N PHE A 22 -3.62 2.89 9.39
CA PHE A 22 -4.69 2.20 8.65
C PHE A 22 -5.23 0.98 9.39
N SER A 23 -4.39 0.20 10.06
CA SER A 23 -4.86 -0.94 10.86
C SER A 23 -5.79 -0.48 11.99
N ASN A 24 -5.43 0.60 12.68
CA ASN A 24 -6.27 1.16 13.75
C ASN A 24 -7.61 1.70 13.23
N ILE A 25 -7.61 2.45 12.11
CA ILE A 25 -8.85 2.99 11.54
C ILE A 25 -9.78 1.89 11.04
N LEU A 26 -9.21 0.85 10.41
CA LEU A 26 -9.98 -0.26 9.87
C LEU A 26 -10.33 -1.32 10.94
N GLY A 27 -9.65 -1.30 12.09
CA GLY A 27 -9.81 -2.28 13.15
C GLY A 27 -9.35 -3.68 12.73
N VAL A 28 -8.21 -3.76 12.01
CA VAL A 28 -7.65 -5.02 11.51
C VAL A 28 -6.21 -5.20 12.00
N ASP A 29 -5.72 -6.44 11.96
CA ASP A 29 -4.35 -6.76 12.31
C ASP A 29 -3.35 -6.13 11.34
N MET A 30 -2.10 -6.02 11.79
CA MET A 30 -1.00 -5.61 10.93
C MET A 30 0.19 -6.56 11.04
N GLY A 31 0.95 -6.64 9.96
CA GLY A 31 2.26 -7.28 9.93
C GLY A 31 3.28 -6.37 9.26
N MET A 32 4.55 -6.67 9.45
CA MET A 32 5.63 -5.91 8.80
C MET A 32 6.75 -6.81 8.33
N PHE A 33 7.43 -6.38 7.29
CA PHE A 33 8.69 -6.95 6.87
C PHE A 33 9.86 -6.16 7.45
N TYR A 34 10.81 -6.88 8.00
CA TYR A 34 12.03 -6.34 8.55
C TYR A 34 13.24 -6.77 7.72
N LYS A 35 14.01 -5.80 7.24
CA LYS A 35 15.24 -6.06 6.48
C LYS A 35 16.44 -6.17 7.44
N ARG A 36 16.77 -7.38 7.87
CA ARG A 36 18.00 -7.58 8.64
C ARG A 36 19.21 -7.42 7.74
N ARG A 37 20.09 -6.48 8.09
CA ARG A 37 21.37 -6.25 7.40
C ARG A 37 22.51 -6.88 8.17
N ASP A 38 23.48 -7.43 7.44
CA ASP A 38 24.74 -7.85 8.04
C ASP A 38 25.67 -6.64 8.14
N TYR A 39 25.83 -6.14 9.36
CA TYR A 39 26.72 -5.03 9.63
C TYR A 39 28.20 -5.46 9.77
N SER A 40 28.48 -6.76 9.75
CA SER A 40 29.84 -7.29 9.79
C SER A 40 30.56 -7.26 8.44
N THR A 41 29.80 -7.16 7.36
CA THR A 41 30.27 -7.18 5.97
C THR A 41 29.80 -5.94 5.20
N VAL A 42 30.69 -5.39 4.36
CA VAL A 42 30.36 -4.29 3.46
C VAL A 42 30.66 -4.74 2.03
N VAL A 43 29.63 -4.78 1.19
CA VAL A 43 29.73 -5.13 -0.24
C VAL A 43 29.29 -3.91 -1.08
N ASN A 44 30.17 -3.40 -1.93
CA ASN A 44 29.92 -2.20 -2.76
C ASN A 44 29.43 -0.98 -1.96
N GLY A 45 30.01 -0.77 -0.74
CA GLY A 45 29.65 0.36 0.12
C GLY A 45 28.30 0.24 0.84
N LYS A 46 27.68 -0.94 0.80
CA LYS A 46 26.39 -1.23 1.49
C LYS A 46 26.49 -2.51 2.30
N ASN A 47 25.79 -2.54 3.42
CA ASN A 47 25.65 -3.77 4.21
C ASN A 47 24.62 -4.68 3.51
N PRO A 48 24.99 -5.92 3.17
CA PRO A 48 24.06 -6.83 2.50
C PRO A 48 22.86 -7.16 3.38
N ILE A 49 21.68 -7.31 2.74
CA ILE A 49 20.48 -7.79 3.40
C ILE A 49 20.63 -9.30 3.56
N VAL A 50 20.64 -9.80 4.79
CA VAL A 50 20.80 -11.23 5.11
C VAL A 50 19.50 -11.95 5.33
N ALA A 51 18.43 -11.24 5.66
CA ALA A 51 17.08 -11.80 5.77
C ALA A 51 16.00 -10.72 5.59
N HIS A 52 14.90 -11.13 4.96
CA HIS A 52 13.60 -10.47 5.05
C HIS A 52 12.77 -11.28 6.03
N GLU A 53 12.62 -10.80 7.24
CA GLU A 53 11.82 -11.46 8.27
C GLU A 53 10.43 -10.82 8.33
N PHE A 54 9.40 -11.64 8.41
CA PHE A 54 8.03 -11.18 8.62
C PHE A 54 7.71 -11.22 10.11
N LEU A 55 7.22 -10.12 10.63
CA LEU A 55 6.75 -9.95 12.00
C LEU A 55 5.26 -9.63 11.98
N GLY A 56 4.46 -10.47 12.60
CA GLY A 56 2.99 -10.35 12.65
C GLY A 56 2.33 -11.70 12.76
N ASP A 57 1.00 -11.67 12.80
CA ASP A 57 0.19 -12.88 12.83
C ASP A 57 0.20 -13.61 11.49
N ASP A 58 -0.30 -14.84 11.48
CA ASP A 58 -0.35 -15.66 10.26
C ASP A 58 -1.21 -14.98 9.19
N VAL A 59 -0.68 -14.87 7.99
CA VAL A 59 -1.37 -14.30 6.81
C VAL A 59 -2.14 -15.34 6.01
N LYS A 60 -2.07 -16.61 6.40
CA LYS A 60 -2.69 -17.70 5.66
C LYS A 60 -4.19 -17.51 5.53
N GLY A 61 -4.67 -17.49 4.28
CA GLY A 61 -6.08 -17.27 3.94
C GLY A 61 -6.58 -15.85 4.09
N LYS A 62 -5.76 -14.92 4.65
CA LYS A 62 -6.14 -13.51 4.77
C LYS A 62 -5.86 -12.76 3.47
N ASP A 63 -6.72 -11.83 3.13
CA ASP A 63 -6.42 -10.77 2.17
C ASP A 63 -5.48 -9.76 2.81
N VAL A 64 -4.51 -9.26 2.07
CA VAL A 64 -3.51 -8.35 2.61
C VAL A 64 -3.41 -7.08 1.79
N ILE A 65 -3.23 -5.95 2.48
CA ILE A 65 -2.99 -4.64 1.85
C ILE A 65 -1.60 -4.17 2.25
N ILE A 66 -0.69 -4.13 1.29
CA ILE A 66 0.63 -3.54 1.45
C ILE A 66 0.48 -2.02 1.29
N ILE A 67 0.92 -1.25 2.29
CA ILE A 67 0.80 0.22 2.28
C ILE A 67 2.18 0.86 2.33
N ASP A 68 2.44 1.76 1.37
CA ASP A 68 3.68 2.53 1.33
C ASP A 68 3.44 3.96 0.79
N ASP A 69 4.48 4.80 0.74
CA ASP A 69 4.41 6.14 0.15
C ASP A 69 4.52 6.10 -1.36
N MET A 70 5.42 5.29 -1.91
CA MET A 70 5.65 5.24 -3.34
C MET A 70 6.07 3.87 -3.85
N ILE A 71 5.74 3.65 -5.11
CA ILE A 71 6.36 2.63 -5.95
C ILE A 71 7.41 3.34 -6.79
N SER A 72 8.71 3.07 -6.57
CA SER A 72 9.80 3.48 -7.47
C SER A 72 9.91 2.45 -8.60
N SER A 73 10.89 1.56 -8.58
CA SER A 73 10.96 0.42 -9.51
C SER A 73 9.90 -0.65 -9.24
N GLY A 74 9.40 -0.73 -8.00
CA GLY A 74 8.46 -1.74 -7.53
C GLY A 74 9.10 -3.03 -7.04
N GLU A 75 10.42 -3.20 -7.17
CA GLU A 75 11.10 -4.46 -6.85
C GLU A 75 10.88 -4.92 -5.41
N SER A 76 11.10 -4.03 -4.44
CA SER A 76 10.88 -4.35 -3.02
C SER A 76 9.43 -4.70 -2.71
N MET A 77 8.48 -3.99 -3.34
CA MET A 77 7.05 -4.19 -3.16
C MET A 77 6.59 -5.53 -3.73
N LEU A 78 7.08 -5.86 -4.92
CA LEU A 78 6.78 -7.13 -5.59
C LEU A 78 7.39 -8.32 -4.83
N ASP A 79 8.61 -8.18 -4.29
CA ASP A 79 9.22 -9.21 -3.46
C ASP A 79 8.39 -9.48 -2.20
N VAL A 80 7.94 -8.43 -1.51
CA VAL A 80 7.02 -8.55 -0.37
C VAL A 80 5.72 -9.25 -0.77
N ALA A 81 5.12 -8.87 -1.90
CA ALA A 81 3.90 -9.50 -2.38
C ALA A 81 4.08 -11.00 -2.64
N LYS A 82 5.18 -11.39 -3.28
CA LYS A 82 5.54 -12.79 -3.51
C LYS A 82 5.68 -13.56 -2.20
N GLN A 83 6.44 -13.03 -1.24
CA GLN A 83 6.65 -13.68 0.06
C GLN A 83 5.35 -13.85 0.84
N LEU A 84 4.41 -12.90 0.76
CA LEU A 84 3.08 -13.04 1.36
C LEU A 84 2.28 -14.17 0.71
N LYS A 85 2.34 -14.29 -0.61
CA LYS A 85 1.70 -15.41 -1.32
C LYS A 85 2.31 -16.76 -0.97
N GLU A 86 3.64 -16.85 -0.84
CA GLU A 86 4.34 -18.06 -0.40
C GLU A 86 3.96 -18.47 1.03
N ARG A 87 3.57 -17.51 1.88
CA ARG A 87 3.01 -17.72 3.23
C ARG A 87 1.52 -18.05 3.22
N GLY A 88 0.89 -18.14 2.04
CA GLY A 88 -0.51 -18.53 1.89
C GLY A 88 -1.52 -17.39 1.99
N ALA A 89 -1.10 -16.13 1.84
CA ALA A 89 -2.04 -15.02 1.74
C ALA A 89 -3.03 -15.20 0.58
N GLY A 90 -4.24 -14.75 0.78
CA GLY A 90 -5.31 -14.73 -0.22
C GLY A 90 -5.02 -13.73 -1.34
N ARG A 91 -5.77 -12.64 -1.41
CA ARG A 91 -5.51 -11.56 -2.35
C ARG A 91 -4.48 -10.59 -1.78
N VAL A 92 -3.58 -10.09 -2.63
CA VAL A 92 -2.57 -9.10 -2.27
C VAL A 92 -2.88 -7.79 -2.99
N PHE A 93 -3.16 -6.75 -2.24
CA PHE A 93 -3.39 -5.40 -2.72
C PHE A 93 -2.17 -4.54 -2.38
N VAL A 94 -1.77 -3.67 -3.29
CA VAL A 94 -0.69 -2.70 -3.09
C VAL A 94 -1.30 -1.32 -3.14
N CYS A 95 -1.10 -0.51 -2.11
CA CYS A 95 -1.63 0.86 -2.04
C CYS A 95 -0.50 1.83 -1.72
N THR A 96 -0.24 2.78 -2.62
CA THR A 96 0.76 3.83 -2.42
C THR A 96 0.22 5.19 -2.84
N THR A 97 0.82 6.25 -2.31
CA THR A 97 0.49 7.61 -2.75
C THR A 97 1.00 7.85 -4.17
N PHE A 98 2.27 7.50 -4.44
CA PHE A 98 2.88 7.75 -5.73
C PHE A 98 3.25 6.45 -6.45
N GLY A 99 2.90 6.35 -7.72
CA GLY A 99 3.32 5.25 -8.58
C GLY A 99 4.25 5.76 -9.69
N LEU A 100 5.57 5.64 -9.50
CA LEU A 100 6.56 6.12 -10.47
C LEU A 100 6.85 5.09 -11.56
N PHE A 101 6.87 3.79 -11.21
CA PHE A 101 7.13 2.68 -12.12
C PHE A 101 8.37 2.89 -12.99
N THR A 102 9.49 3.28 -12.37
CA THR A 102 10.72 3.70 -13.06
C THR A 102 11.31 2.65 -13.98
N ASP A 103 11.08 1.37 -13.70
CA ASP A 103 11.57 0.23 -14.48
C ASP A 103 10.48 -0.34 -15.42
N GLY A 104 9.40 0.43 -15.63
CA GLY A 104 8.27 0.02 -16.46
C GLY A 104 7.32 -0.97 -15.78
N LEU A 105 6.41 -1.54 -16.55
CA LEU A 105 5.30 -2.35 -16.05
C LEU A 105 5.50 -3.86 -16.18
N ALA A 106 6.51 -4.31 -16.92
CA ALA A 106 6.69 -5.72 -17.29
C ALA A 106 6.72 -6.67 -16.06
N LYS A 107 7.42 -6.28 -14.98
CA LYS A 107 7.44 -7.07 -13.72
C LYS A 107 6.07 -7.10 -13.03
N PHE A 108 5.32 -6.01 -13.06
CA PHE A 108 3.96 -5.96 -12.50
C PHE A 108 3.01 -6.84 -13.31
N ASP A 109 3.09 -6.80 -14.64
CA ASP A 109 2.33 -7.65 -15.54
C ASP A 109 2.60 -9.14 -15.22
N GLU A 110 3.87 -9.53 -15.11
CA GLU A 110 4.30 -10.89 -14.74
C GLU A 110 3.77 -11.33 -13.37
N TYR A 111 3.88 -10.46 -12.36
CA TYR A 111 3.44 -10.78 -11.00
C TYR A 111 1.92 -10.87 -10.88
N TYR A 112 1.20 -10.10 -11.66
CA TYR A 112 -0.25 -10.22 -11.77
C TYR A 112 -0.66 -11.55 -12.42
N GLU A 113 -0.03 -11.92 -13.54
CA GLU A 113 -0.28 -13.20 -14.23
C GLU A 113 0.01 -14.41 -13.33
N LYS A 114 1.05 -14.33 -12.50
CA LYS A 114 1.40 -15.35 -11.51
C LYS A 114 0.49 -15.35 -10.28
N GLY A 115 -0.42 -14.38 -10.16
CA GLY A 115 -1.31 -14.24 -9.03
C GLY A 115 -0.63 -13.78 -7.73
N TYR A 116 0.57 -13.17 -7.82
CA TYR A 116 1.26 -12.60 -6.66
C TYR A 116 0.67 -11.27 -6.21
N ILE A 117 0.13 -10.50 -7.14
CA ILE A 117 -0.62 -9.27 -6.87
C ILE A 117 -2.02 -9.36 -7.45
N SER A 118 -2.99 -8.77 -6.78
CA SER A 118 -4.40 -8.71 -7.24
C SER A 118 -4.76 -7.33 -7.75
N LYS A 119 -4.34 -6.28 -7.05
CA LYS A 119 -4.54 -4.87 -7.44
C LYS A 119 -3.38 -4.01 -6.98
N VAL A 120 -3.11 -2.97 -7.75
CA VAL A 120 -2.20 -1.87 -7.42
C VAL A 120 -3.00 -0.58 -7.47
N VAL A 121 -3.06 0.13 -6.35
CA VAL A 121 -3.78 1.40 -6.22
C VAL A 121 -2.78 2.51 -5.99
N THR A 122 -2.78 3.52 -6.84
CA THR A 122 -2.01 4.75 -6.61
C THR A 122 -2.88 5.97 -6.84
N THR A 123 -2.44 7.12 -6.34
CA THR A 123 -3.15 8.36 -6.61
C THR A 123 -2.81 8.92 -7.99
N ASN A 124 -3.57 9.93 -8.44
CA ASN A 124 -3.30 10.71 -9.64
C ASN A 124 -2.43 11.96 -9.36
N LEU A 125 -1.62 11.95 -8.29
CA LEU A 125 -0.78 13.08 -7.90
C LEU A 125 0.55 13.18 -8.68
N ASN A 126 0.89 12.18 -9.47
CA ASN A 126 2.03 12.18 -10.38
C ASN A 126 1.63 11.72 -11.78
N TYR A 127 2.54 11.87 -12.74
CA TYR A 127 2.31 11.39 -14.10
C TYR A 127 2.07 9.87 -14.12
N ARG A 128 1.09 9.47 -14.89
CA ARG A 128 0.73 8.06 -15.13
C ARG A 128 0.76 7.81 -16.64
N PRO A 129 1.59 6.87 -17.11
CA PRO A 129 1.60 6.50 -18.53
C PRO A 129 0.25 5.87 -18.91
N GLN A 130 -0.19 6.16 -20.15
CA GLN A 130 -1.49 5.68 -20.64
C GLN A 130 -1.62 4.15 -20.56
N GLU A 131 -0.53 3.44 -20.80
CA GLU A 131 -0.47 1.98 -20.71
C GLU A 131 -0.80 1.45 -19.30
N LEU A 132 -0.40 2.16 -18.24
CA LEU A 132 -0.74 1.79 -16.86
C LEU A 132 -2.25 1.81 -16.63
N LEU A 133 -2.94 2.84 -17.16
CA LEU A 133 -4.38 3.01 -16.99
C LEU A 133 -5.22 1.89 -17.64
N THR A 134 -4.62 1.13 -18.55
CA THR A 134 -5.28 0.01 -19.22
C THR A 134 -5.06 -1.33 -18.53
N ARG A 135 -4.19 -1.39 -17.51
CA ARG A 135 -3.86 -2.65 -16.82
C ARG A 135 -5.01 -3.12 -15.92
N PRO A 136 -5.41 -4.40 -15.99
CA PRO A 136 -6.52 -4.94 -15.21
C PRO A 136 -6.27 -4.92 -13.71
N TYR A 137 -5.00 -4.90 -13.29
CA TYR A 137 -4.62 -4.82 -11.88
C TYR A 137 -4.53 -3.39 -11.36
N TYR A 138 -4.47 -2.38 -12.23
CA TYR A 138 -4.30 -0.99 -11.80
C TYR A 138 -5.63 -0.34 -11.45
N GLN A 139 -5.62 0.46 -10.39
CA GLN A 139 -6.72 1.29 -9.95
C GLN A 139 -6.21 2.66 -9.53
N GLU A 140 -6.77 3.70 -10.11
CA GLU A 140 -6.47 5.07 -9.72
C GLU A 140 -7.35 5.52 -8.56
N ALA A 141 -6.74 6.17 -7.56
CA ALA A 141 -7.43 6.96 -6.54
C ALA A 141 -7.38 8.43 -6.92
N ASP A 142 -8.51 8.98 -7.35
CA ASP A 142 -8.61 10.37 -7.81
C ASP A 142 -8.59 11.34 -6.62
N MET A 143 -7.54 12.16 -6.56
CA MET A 143 -7.30 13.18 -5.54
C MET A 143 -7.71 14.59 -5.98
N SER A 144 -8.25 14.77 -7.18
CA SER A 144 -8.55 16.08 -7.78
C SER A 144 -9.49 16.90 -6.90
N LYS A 145 -10.56 16.28 -6.40
CA LYS A 145 -11.52 16.95 -5.51
C LYS A 145 -10.90 17.35 -4.17
N PHE A 146 -10.03 16.50 -3.62
CA PHE A 146 -9.32 16.78 -2.37
C PHE A 146 -8.38 17.97 -2.53
N LEU A 147 -7.59 18.01 -3.61
CA LEU A 147 -6.70 19.13 -3.92
C LEU A 147 -7.49 20.42 -4.15
N ALA A 148 -8.59 20.36 -4.90
CA ALA A 148 -9.45 21.53 -5.13
C ALA A 148 -9.97 22.10 -3.80
N SER A 149 -10.36 21.26 -2.86
CA SER A 149 -10.83 21.69 -1.54
C SER A 149 -9.72 22.34 -0.70
N ILE A 150 -8.48 21.85 -0.81
CA ILE A 150 -7.33 22.49 -0.14
C ILE A 150 -7.04 23.86 -0.75
N ILE A 151 -7.00 23.94 -2.08
CA ILE A 151 -6.76 25.20 -2.81
C ILE A 151 -7.82 26.24 -2.43
N ASP A 152 -9.08 25.84 -2.42
CA ASP A 152 -10.20 26.70 -2.03
C ASP A 152 -10.05 27.22 -0.60
N ALA A 153 -9.78 26.32 0.36
CA ALA A 153 -9.59 26.70 1.76
C ALA A 153 -8.41 27.68 1.95
N LEU A 154 -7.28 27.43 1.29
CA LEU A 154 -6.12 28.33 1.34
C LEU A 154 -6.42 29.69 0.71
N ASN A 155 -7.12 29.71 -0.42
CA ASN A 155 -7.50 30.95 -1.11
C ASN A 155 -8.44 31.83 -0.29
N HIS A 156 -9.28 31.24 0.54
CA HIS A 156 -10.22 31.95 1.42
C HIS A 156 -9.72 32.11 2.87
N ASN A 157 -8.46 31.78 3.16
CA ASN A 157 -7.88 31.84 4.51
C ASN A 157 -8.70 31.09 5.58
N VAL A 158 -9.36 29.98 5.20
CA VAL A 158 -10.09 29.11 6.13
C VAL A 158 -9.23 27.91 6.53
N SER A 159 -9.57 27.32 7.69
CA SER A 159 -8.84 26.16 8.20
C SER A 159 -9.00 24.94 7.27
N ILE A 160 -7.90 24.26 6.99
CA ILE A 160 -7.86 23.01 6.23
C ILE A 160 -8.12 21.77 7.10
N SER A 161 -8.28 21.94 8.41
CA SER A 161 -8.43 20.80 9.35
C SER A 161 -9.59 19.88 8.99
N SER A 162 -10.72 20.41 8.55
CA SER A 162 -11.89 19.64 8.11
C SER A 162 -11.65 18.85 6.81
N VAL A 163 -10.68 19.28 6.00
CA VAL A 163 -10.32 18.61 4.75
C VAL A 163 -9.27 17.54 5.01
N GLN A 164 -8.34 17.77 5.95
CA GLN A 164 -7.21 16.90 6.24
C GLN A 164 -7.57 15.62 6.99
N SER A 165 -8.65 15.60 7.77
CA SER A 165 -9.03 14.40 8.53
C SER A 165 -10.02 13.54 7.73
N PRO A 166 -9.59 12.42 7.11
CA PRO A 166 -10.49 11.52 6.41
C PRO A 166 -11.22 10.55 7.34
N THR A 167 -10.89 10.52 8.65
CA THR A 167 -11.36 9.51 9.61
C THR A 167 -12.88 9.40 9.64
N ASP A 168 -13.60 10.51 9.75
CA ASP A 168 -15.07 10.50 9.75
C ASP A 168 -15.66 9.99 8.45
N LYS A 169 -15.01 10.29 7.31
CA LYS A 169 -15.44 9.80 5.99
C LYS A 169 -15.22 8.29 5.89
N ILE A 170 -14.08 7.80 6.39
CA ILE A 170 -13.76 6.37 6.42
C ILE A 170 -14.79 5.64 7.27
N HIS A 171 -15.06 6.11 8.50
CA HIS A 171 -16.04 5.48 9.38
C HIS A 171 -17.45 5.44 8.76
N LYS A 172 -17.91 6.53 8.15
CA LYS A 172 -19.19 6.54 7.43
C LYS A 172 -19.25 5.53 6.28
N LEU A 173 -18.16 5.38 5.53
CA LEU A 173 -18.08 4.37 4.46
C LEU A 173 -18.11 2.95 5.02
N LEU A 174 -17.40 2.70 6.13
CA LEU A 174 -17.41 1.40 6.79
C LEU A 174 -18.79 1.05 7.36
N GLU A 175 -19.48 2.00 7.98
CA GLU A 175 -20.85 1.82 8.47
C GLU A 175 -21.83 1.51 7.33
N LYS A 176 -21.76 2.29 6.23
CA LYS A 176 -22.57 2.03 5.04
C LYS A 176 -22.35 0.61 4.53
N TYR A 177 -21.10 0.18 4.42
CA TYR A 177 -20.75 -1.16 3.93
C TYR A 177 -21.23 -2.29 4.86
N LYS A 178 -21.24 -2.06 6.18
CA LYS A 178 -21.79 -3.02 7.16
C LYS A 178 -23.31 -3.18 7.03
N ASN A 179 -24.01 -2.11 6.70
CA ASN A 179 -25.47 -2.09 6.58
C ASN A 179 -25.99 -2.63 5.24
N GLU A 180 -25.14 -2.74 4.23
CA GLU A 180 -25.47 -3.30 2.89
C GLU A 180 -25.21 -4.82 2.79
N ARG A 181 -24.70 -5.45 3.86
CA ARG A 181 -24.52 -6.91 3.99
C ARG A 181 -25.60 -7.52 4.85
#